data_2e58156b1e0a4ce59f4676ed071c565f
#
_entry.id   2e58156b1e0a4ce59f4676ed071c565f
#
_cell.length_a   1.000
_cell.length_b   1.000
_cell.length_c   1.000
_cell.angle_alpha   90.00
_cell.angle_beta   90.00
_cell.angle_gamma   90.00
#
_symmetry.space_group_name_H-M   'P 1'
#
loop_
_entity.id
_entity.type
_entity.pdbx_description
1 polymer ?
#
loop_
_entity_poly.entity_id
_entity_poly.type
_entity_poly.pdbx_seq_one_letter_code
_entity_poly.pdbx_strand_id
1 'polypeptide(L)'
;LNILYLLFSLFLLIMLVIIPVFSLMIYRPLRKIIQGADAFASGDLKYNIPLEKEDELGYLAMTLNYMSDELDMTGNYQKKFIANVSHDFRSPLTSIKGYTEAILDGTIPPELQEKYLKIVVHETDRLYKLTQSLLTLNHLDEKGRQMDYSNFDINAIIKSTAETFEGTCRDKRISIELLLTGQTLFVYADMGQIQQVL
;
A
#
# COMPACT_ATOMS: atom_id res chain seq x y z
N LEU A 1 21.78 -54.83 -44.75
CA LEU A 1 21.66 -55.10 -43.31
C LEU A 1 22.66 -54.25 -42.50
N ASN A 2 23.91 -54.19 -42.90
CA ASN A 2 24.97 -53.41 -42.22
C ASN A 2 24.68 -51.89 -42.13
N ILE A 3 24.10 -51.31 -43.20
CA ILE A 3 23.74 -49.88 -43.23
C ILE A 3 22.66 -49.55 -42.17
N LEU A 4 21.67 -50.43 -42.01
CA LEU A 4 20.60 -50.26 -41.06
C LEU A 4 21.11 -50.28 -39.59
N TYR A 5 22.04 -51.21 -39.28
CA TYR A 5 22.67 -51.26 -37.97
C TYR A 5 23.54 -50.04 -37.72
N LEU A 6 24.23 -49.50 -38.72
CA LEU A 6 25.06 -48.31 -38.60
C LEU A 6 24.20 -47.07 -38.34
N LEU A 7 23.06 -46.93 -39.05
CA LEU A 7 22.09 -45.84 -38.80
C LEU A 7 21.46 -45.95 -37.41
N PHE A 8 21.12 -47.16 -36.97
CA PHE A 8 20.56 -47.38 -35.65
C PHE A 8 21.55 -47.08 -34.53
N SER A 9 22.79 -47.49 -34.69
CA SER A 9 23.87 -47.17 -33.71
C SER A 9 24.15 -45.67 -33.63
N LEU A 10 24.15 -44.98 -34.75
CA LEU A 10 24.31 -43.52 -34.83
C LEU A 10 23.14 -42.81 -34.10
N PHE A 11 21.89 -43.26 -34.35
CA PHE A 11 20.73 -42.73 -33.64
C PHE A 11 20.81 -42.91 -32.14
N LEU A 12 21.22 -44.10 -31.65
CA LEU A 12 21.41 -44.32 -30.21
C LEU A 12 22.49 -43.43 -29.61
N LEU A 13 23.59 -43.22 -30.32
CA LEU A 13 24.67 -42.33 -29.89
C LEU A 13 24.19 -40.88 -29.78
N ILE A 14 23.42 -40.41 -30.74
CA ILE A 14 22.83 -39.06 -30.72
C ILE A 14 21.89 -38.92 -29.52
N MET A 15 21.01 -39.91 -29.28
CA MET A 15 20.08 -39.87 -28.12
C MET A 15 20.82 -39.88 -26.79
N LEU A 16 21.95 -40.62 -26.69
CA LEU A 16 22.78 -40.67 -25.48
C LEU A 16 23.38 -39.30 -25.11
N VAL A 17 23.56 -38.43 -26.10
CA VAL A 17 24.06 -37.05 -25.88
C VAL A 17 22.91 -36.06 -25.65
N ILE A 18 21.85 -36.15 -26.45
CA ILE A 18 20.74 -35.19 -26.40
C ILE A 18 19.98 -35.24 -25.05
N ILE A 19 19.72 -36.42 -24.54
CA ILE A 19 18.96 -36.59 -23.30
C ILE A 19 19.60 -35.91 -22.09
N PRO A 20 20.92 -36.14 -21.79
CA PRO A 20 21.57 -35.46 -20.68
C PRO A 20 21.72 -33.95 -20.90
N VAL A 21 21.98 -33.51 -22.13
CA VAL A 21 22.05 -32.09 -22.45
C VAL A 21 20.71 -31.41 -22.20
N PHE A 22 19.59 -31.98 -22.67
CA PHE A 22 18.24 -31.50 -22.40
C PHE A 22 17.94 -31.46 -20.92
N SER A 23 18.31 -32.54 -20.21
CA SER A 23 18.09 -32.60 -18.73
C SER A 23 18.88 -31.54 -17.98
N LEU A 24 20.10 -31.22 -18.36
CA LEU A 24 20.93 -30.21 -17.69
C LEU A 24 20.56 -28.80 -18.08
N MET A 25 20.22 -28.56 -19.35
CA MET A 25 19.95 -27.21 -19.85
C MET A 25 18.52 -26.75 -19.59
N ILE A 26 17.54 -27.65 -19.61
CA ILE A 26 16.11 -27.29 -19.54
C ILE A 26 15.44 -27.89 -18.30
N TYR A 27 15.49 -29.20 -18.11
CA TYR A 27 14.70 -29.88 -17.07
C TYR A 27 15.10 -29.46 -15.65
N ARG A 28 16.40 -29.44 -15.34
CA ARG A 28 16.88 -29.04 -14.00
C ARG A 28 16.58 -27.57 -13.65
N PRO A 29 16.86 -26.60 -14.52
CA PRO A 29 16.47 -25.21 -14.28
C PRO A 29 14.96 -25.04 -14.09
N LEU A 30 14.15 -25.63 -14.94
CA LEU A 30 12.70 -25.55 -14.87
C LEU A 30 12.16 -26.12 -13.53
N ARG A 31 12.75 -27.23 -13.05
CA ARG A 31 12.39 -27.79 -11.76
C ARG A 31 12.70 -26.85 -10.59
N LYS A 32 13.80 -26.09 -10.66
CA LYS A 32 14.13 -25.07 -9.65
C LYS A 32 13.12 -23.93 -9.66
N ILE A 33 12.68 -23.51 -10.83
CA ILE A 33 11.65 -22.47 -10.96
C ILE A 33 10.32 -22.95 -10.36
N ILE A 34 9.92 -24.20 -10.66
CA ILE A 34 8.68 -24.78 -10.08
C ILE A 34 8.80 -24.86 -8.55
N GLN A 35 9.93 -25.31 -8.02
CA GLN A 35 10.14 -25.36 -6.56
C GLN A 35 10.06 -23.97 -5.91
N GLY A 36 10.60 -22.95 -6.56
CA GLY A 36 10.48 -21.57 -6.09
C GLY A 36 9.04 -21.05 -6.13
N ALA A 37 8.32 -21.32 -7.21
CA ALA A 37 6.91 -20.97 -7.32
C ALA A 37 6.05 -21.67 -6.25
N ASP A 38 6.32 -22.93 -5.94
CA ASP A 38 5.66 -23.68 -4.86
C ASP A 38 5.98 -23.09 -3.47
N ALA A 39 7.23 -22.68 -3.23
CA ALA A 39 7.63 -21.98 -2.01
C ALA A 39 6.86 -20.66 -1.87
N PHE A 40 6.78 -19.84 -2.92
CA PHE A 40 6.02 -18.60 -2.93
C PHE A 40 4.52 -18.83 -2.66
N ALA A 41 3.94 -19.83 -3.31
CA ALA A 41 2.53 -20.22 -3.10
C ALA A 41 2.25 -20.69 -1.67
N SER A 42 3.23 -21.29 -0.99
CA SER A 42 3.13 -21.71 0.42
C SER A 42 3.39 -20.56 1.41
N GLY A 43 3.73 -19.36 0.93
CA GLY A 43 3.98 -18.18 1.75
C GLY A 43 5.45 -17.96 2.12
N ASP A 44 6.38 -18.79 1.66
CA ASP A 44 7.82 -18.57 1.82
C ASP A 44 8.33 -17.62 0.72
N LEU A 45 7.99 -16.34 0.89
CA LEU A 45 8.39 -15.26 -0.02
C LEU A 45 9.87 -14.90 0.08
N LYS A 46 10.61 -15.45 1.06
CA LYS A 46 12.05 -15.22 1.20
C LYS A 46 12.90 -16.25 0.48
N TYR A 47 12.28 -17.28 -0.05
CA TYR A 47 12.98 -18.23 -0.92
C TYR A 47 13.49 -17.50 -2.15
N ASN A 48 14.74 -17.75 -2.53
CA ASN A 48 15.33 -17.20 -3.75
C ASN A 48 15.58 -18.33 -4.74
N ILE A 49 15.02 -18.23 -5.95
CA ILE A 49 15.24 -19.22 -7.02
C ILE A 49 16.69 -19.10 -7.48
N PRO A 50 17.54 -20.13 -7.26
CA PRO A 50 18.98 -20.04 -7.54
C PRO A 50 19.27 -20.31 -9.01
N LEU A 51 19.01 -19.34 -9.89
CA LEU A 51 19.25 -19.40 -11.32
C LEU A 51 19.98 -18.15 -11.79
N GLU A 52 21.28 -18.25 -11.93
CA GLU A 52 22.17 -17.21 -12.45
C GLU A 52 22.53 -17.51 -13.90
N LYS A 53 21.56 -17.54 -14.81
CA LYS A 53 21.77 -17.73 -16.23
C LYS A 53 21.30 -16.52 -17.01
N GLU A 54 22.04 -16.14 -18.04
CA GLU A 54 21.66 -15.06 -18.98
C GLU A 54 20.82 -15.63 -20.14
N ASP A 55 19.84 -16.50 -19.82
CA ASP A 55 18.88 -17.06 -20.76
C ASP A 55 17.43 -16.76 -20.32
N GLU A 56 16.43 -17.19 -21.09
CA GLU A 56 15.01 -16.97 -20.82
C GLU A 56 14.58 -17.56 -19.47
N LEU A 57 15.20 -18.67 -19.04
CA LEU A 57 14.90 -19.30 -17.75
C LEU A 57 15.50 -18.50 -16.59
N GLY A 58 16.69 -17.92 -16.77
CA GLY A 58 17.31 -17.01 -15.82
C GLY A 58 16.50 -15.72 -15.67
N TYR A 59 16.04 -15.14 -16.79
CA TYR A 59 15.14 -13.98 -16.76
C TYR A 59 13.82 -14.28 -16.05
N LEU A 60 13.22 -15.45 -16.31
CA LEU A 60 12.00 -15.89 -15.63
C LEU A 60 12.22 -16.04 -14.11
N ALA A 61 13.33 -16.64 -13.70
CA ALA A 61 13.67 -16.78 -12.28
C ALA A 61 13.85 -15.43 -11.59
N MET A 62 14.55 -14.49 -12.23
CA MET A 62 14.74 -13.13 -11.74
C MET A 62 13.39 -12.39 -11.59
N THR A 63 12.51 -12.51 -12.58
CA THR A 63 11.18 -11.89 -12.54
C THR A 63 10.33 -12.45 -11.40
N LEU A 64 10.36 -13.77 -11.18
CA LEU A 64 9.65 -14.42 -10.09
C LEU A 64 10.20 -14.01 -8.71
N ASN A 65 11.53 -13.93 -8.57
CA ASN A 65 12.16 -13.44 -7.34
C ASN A 65 11.74 -11.99 -7.06
N TYR A 66 11.78 -11.11 -8.07
CA TYR A 66 11.32 -9.73 -7.94
C TYR A 66 9.84 -9.65 -7.51
N MET A 67 8.96 -10.46 -8.12
CA MET A 67 7.55 -10.53 -7.72
C MET A 67 7.40 -10.97 -6.25
N SER A 68 8.20 -11.94 -5.80
CA SER A 68 8.19 -12.41 -4.42
C SER A 68 8.61 -11.32 -3.44
N ASP A 69 9.67 -10.58 -3.75
CA ASP A 69 10.14 -9.45 -2.95
C ASP A 69 9.05 -8.36 -2.83
N GLU A 70 8.39 -7.99 -3.93
CA GLU A 70 7.28 -7.03 -3.93
C GLU A 70 6.09 -7.51 -3.09
N LEU A 71 5.76 -8.80 -3.14
CA LEU A 71 4.71 -9.39 -2.32
C LEU A 71 5.08 -9.37 -0.83
N ASP A 72 6.33 -9.70 -0.46
CA ASP A 72 6.80 -9.66 0.95
C ASP A 72 6.78 -8.22 1.46
N MET A 73 7.25 -7.26 0.69
CA MET A 73 7.20 -5.84 1.02
C MET A 73 5.75 -5.38 1.26
N THR A 74 4.85 -5.68 0.34
CA THR A 74 3.42 -5.32 0.44
C THR A 74 2.79 -5.95 1.68
N GLY A 75 3.04 -7.23 1.94
CA GLY A 75 2.56 -7.92 3.14
C GLY A 75 3.08 -7.31 4.45
N ASN A 76 4.35 -6.88 4.47
CA ASN A 76 4.95 -6.22 5.63
C ASN A 76 4.38 -4.82 5.85
N TYR A 77 4.14 -4.04 4.77
CA TYR A 77 3.44 -2.75 4.85
C TYR A 77 2.03 -2.91 5.40
N GLN A 78 1.27 -3.89 4.91
CA GLN A 78 -0.09 -4.16 5.39
C GLN A 78 -0.12 -4.53 6.88
N LYS A 79 0.81 -5.41 7.34
CA LYS A 79 0.93 -5.76 8.76
C LYS A 79 1.25 -4.54 9.63
N LYS A 80 2.21 -3.70 9.21
CA LYS A 80 2.56 -2.45 9.89
C LYS A 80 1.37 -1.49 9.94
N PHE A 81 0.67 -1.33 8.82
CA PHE A 81 -0.51 -0.48 8.74
C PHE A 81 -1.58 -0.90 9.75
N ILE A 82 -1.96 -2.20 9.77
CA ILE A 82 -2.94 -2.74 10.70
C ILE A 82 -2.49 -2.53 12.16
N ALA A 83 -1.20 -2.76 12.45
CA ALA A 83 -0.66 -2.57 13.80
C ALA A 83 -0.74 -1.09 14.24
N ASN A 84 -0.36 -0.16 13.38
CA ASN A 84 -0.42 1.28 13.66
C ASN A 84 -1.87 1.75 13.87
N VAL A 85 -2.78 1.37 12.95
CA VAL A 85 -4.21 1.68 13.07
C VAL A 85 -4.76 1.14 14.40
N SER A 86 -4.45 -0.12 14.74
CA SER A 86 -4.90 -0.73 16.00
C SER A 86 -4.40 0.01 17.23
N HIS A 87 -3.14 0.48 17.20
CA HIS A 87 -2.57 1.29 18.27
C HIS A 87 -3.27 2.64 18.41
N ASP A 88 -3.49 3.34 17.29
CA ASP A 88 -4.09 4.67 17.24
C ASP A 88 -5.57 4.67 17.66
N PHE A 89 -6.28 3.56 17.47
CA PHE A 89 -7.63 3.35 18.00
C PHE A 89 -7.64 2.98 19.48
N ARG A 90 -6.68 2.16 19.93
CA ARG A 90 -6.66 1.65 21.30
C ARG A 90 -6.50 2.76 22.33
N SER A 91 -5.64 3.74 22.07
CA SER A 91 -5.36 4.84 22.99
C SER A 91 -6.62 5.65 23.34
N PRO A 92 -7.34 6.26 22.39
CA PRO A 92 -8.55 7.02 22.67
C PRO A 92 -9.67 6.16 23.28
N LEU A 93 -9.84 4.92 22.81
CA LEU A 93 -10.85 4.01 23.38
C LEU A 93 -10.57 3.69 24.86
N THR A 94 -9.30 3.49 25.21
CA THR A 94 -8.92 3.27 26.62
C THR A 94 -9.23 4.49 27.47
N SER A 95 -8.96 5.70 26.99
CA SER A 95 -9.28 6.95 27.70
C SER A 95 -10.79 7.15 27.84
N ILE A 96 -11.56 6.97 26.77
CA ILE A 96 -13.02 7.06 26.79
C ILE A 96 -13.58 6.07 27.81
N LYS A 97 -13.20 4.79 27.72
CA LYS A 97 -13.66 3.75 28.66
C LYS A 97 -13.28 4.09 30.10
N GLY A 98 -12.02 4.40 30.36
CA GLY A 98 -11.53 4.66 31.72
C GLY A 98 -12.22 5.84 32.39
N TYR A 99 -12.39 6.97 31.68
CA TYR A 99 -13.09 8.13 32.26
C TYR A 99 -14.58 7.87 32.44
N THR A 100 -15.21 7.15 31.50
CA THR A 100 -16.63 6.80 31.61
C THR A 100 -16.88 5.85 32.81
N GLU A 101 -16.02 4.83 32.99
CA GLU A 101 -16.09 3.92 34.15
C GLU A 101 -15.86 4.68 35.46
N ALA A 102 -14.85 5.58 35.52
CA ALA A 102 -14.55 6.36 36.72
C ALA A 102 -15.65 7.38 37.07
N ILE A 103 -16.44 7.84 36.12
CA ILE A 103 -17.66 8.65 36.37
C ILE A 103 -18.78 7.77 36.92
N LEU A 104 -18.97 6.58 36.34
CA LEU A 104 -20.05 5.66 36.70
C LEU A 104 -19.85 5.07 38.10
N ASP A 105 -18.63 4.75 38.51
CA ASP A 105 -18.32 4.18 39.83
C ASP A 105 -18.12 5.25 40.92
N GLY A 106 -18.26 6.54 40.57
CA GLY A 106 -18.13 7.65 41.52
C GLY A 106 -16.72 8.03 41.92
N THR A 107 -15.69 7.45 41.26
CA THR A 107 -14.29 7.80 41.46
C THR A 107 -14.03 9.27 41.09
N ILE A 108 -14.72 9.77 40.05
CA ILE A 108 -14.69 11.18 39.64
C ILE A 108 -15.84 11.92 40.32
N PRO A 109 -15.54 12.89 41.24
CA PRO A 109 -16.58 13.67 41.91
C PRO A 109 -17.40 14.50 40.92
N PRO A 110 -18.70 14.80 41.25
CA PRO A 110 -19.59 15.50 40.34
C PRO A 110 -19.07 16.83 39.79
N GLU A 111 -18.29 17.56 40.59
CA GLU A 111 -17.71 18.86 40.22
C GLU A 111 -16.68 18.75 39.10
N LEU A 112 -16.10 17.57 38.91
CA LEU A 112 -15.05 17.32 37.89
C LEU A 112 -15.59 16.55 36.66
N GLN A 113 -16.82 16.00 36.73
CA GLN A 113 -17.40 15.17 35.66
C GLN A 113 -17.45 15.92 34.33
N GLU A 114 -17.83 17.18 34.30
CA GLU A 114 -17.88 17.99 33.08
C GLU A 114 -16.52 18.06 32.38
N LYS A 115 -15.44 18.22 33.16
CA LYS A 115 -14.08 18.26 32.62
C LYS A 115 -13.71 16.95 31.94
N TYR A 116 -14.00 15.81 32.54
CA TYR A 116 -13.64 14.51 32.00
C TYR A 116 -14.57 14.09 30.86
N LEU A 117 -15.84 14.48 30.87
CA LEU A 117 -16.76 14.30 29.73
C LEU A 117 -16.30 15.10 28.51
N LYS A 118 -15.73 16.30 28.67
CA LYS A 118 -15.11 17.05 27.57
C LYS A 118 -13.93 16.29 26.96
N ILE A 119 -13.14 15.59 27.78
CA ILE A 119 -12.06 14.73 27.25
C ILE A 119 -12.64 13.55 26.47
N VAL A 120 -13.68 12.90 26.97
CA VAL A 120 -14.37 11.80 26.28
C VAL A 120 -14.89 12.25 24.90
N VAL A 121 -15.54 13.43 24.85
CA VAL A 121 -16.01 14.01 23.57
C VAL A 121 -14.83 14.28 22.63
N HIS A 122 -13.73 14.87 23.12
CA HIS A 122 -12.55 15.14 22.31
C HIS A 122 -11.92 13.86 21.73
N GLU A 123 -11.81 12.79 22.52
CA GLU A 123 -11.28 11.51 22.03
C GLU A 123 -12.22 10.83 21.03
N THR A 124 -13.55 11.04 21.19
CA THR A 124 -14.55 10.57 20.22
C THR A 124 -14.42 11.30 18.88
N ASP A 125 -14.22 12.62 18.88
CA ASP A 125 -13.98 13.42 17.69
C ASP A 125 -12.67 13.00 16.99
N ARG A 126 -11.65 12.66 17.78
CA ARG A 126 -10.39 12.14 17.26
C ARG A 126 -10.60 10.80 16.54
N LEU A 127 -11.35 9.87 17.13
CA LEU A 127 -11.72 8.60 16.49
C LEU A 127 -12.50 8.81 15.19
N TYR A 128 -13.44 9.74 15.19
CA TYR A 128 -14.20 10.09 14.00
C TYR A 128 -13.29 10.56 12.86
N LYS A 129 -12.34 11.45 13.14
CA LYS A 129 -11.34 11.91 12.14
C LYS A 129 -10.45 10.77 11.63
N LEU A 130 -10.02 9.85 12.51
CA LEU A 130 -9.26 8.66 12.13
C LEU A 130 -10.04 7.78 11.16
N THR A 131 -11.33 7.53 11.44
CA THR A 131 -12.17 6.73 10.52
C THR A 131 -12.34 7.40 9.17
N GLN A 132 -12.55 8.72 9.14
CA GLN A 132 -12.63 9.47 7.88
C GLN A 132 -11.34 9.38 7.06
N SER A 133 -10.19 9.52 7.72
CA SER A 133 -8.89 9.40 7.05
C SER A 133 -8.68 8.00 6.45
N LEU A 134 -9.07 6.93 7.16
CA LEU A 134 -8.99 5.56 6.66
C LEU A 134 -9.92 5.31 5.47
N LEU A 135 -11.14 5.86 5.50
CA LEU A 135 -12.08 5.77 4.37
C LEU A 135 -11.52 6.49 3.13
N THR A 136 -10.90 7.66 3.32
CA THR A 136 -10.26 8.39 2.23
C THR A 136 -9.10 7.60 1.63
N LEU A 137 -8.25 6.95 2.45
CA LEU A 137 -7.18 6.08 1.98
C LEU A 137 -7.70 4.89 1.16
N ASN A 138 -8.76 4.21 1.61
CA ASN A 138 -9.38 3.12 0.86
C ASN A 138 -9.93 3.59 -0.50
N HIS A 139 -10.47 4.79 -0.57
CA HIS A 139 -10.96 5.35 -1.84
C HIS A 139 -9.83 5.71 -2.82
N LEU A 140 -8.61 6.00 -2.33
CA LEU A 140 -7.45 6.27 -3.19
C LEU A 140 -6.86 5.00 -3.80
N ASP A 141 -6.97 3.85 -3.11
CA ASP A 141 -6.46 2.54 -3.58
C ASP A 141 -7.39 1.85 -4.60
N GLU A 142 -8.62 2.28 -4.76
CA GLU A 142 -9.49 1.80 -5.83
C GLU A 142 -8.92 2.22 -7.20
N LYS A 143 -8.10 1.35 -7.79
CA LYS A 143 -7.66 1.42 -9.19
C LYS A 143 -8.89 1.46 -10.10
N GLY A 144 -9.38 2.64 -10.38
CA GLY A 144 -10.57 2.82 -11.21
C GLY A 144 -11.39 4.07 -10.94
N ARG A 145 -11.02 4.91 -9.97
CA ARG A 145 -11.68 6.20 -9.85
C ARG A 145 -11.41 6.98 -11.11
N GLN A 146 -12.45 7.12 -11.94
CA GLN A 146 -12.42 8.06 -13.05
C GLN A 146 -12.15 9.43 -12.46
N MET A 147 -10.92 9.92 -12.64
CA MET A 147 -10.57 11.29 -12.27
C MET A 147 -11.44 12.23 -13.12
N ASP A 148 -12.14 13.14 -12.45
CA ASP A 148 -12.97 14.16 -13.11
C ASP A 148 -12.10 15.36 -13.52
N TYR A 149 -11.36 15.16 -14.61
CA TYR A 149 -10.50 16.21 -15.15
C TYR A 149 -11.32 17.34 -15.76
N SER A 150 -11.13 18.54 -15.23
CA SER A 150 -11.75 19.77 -15.73
C SER A 150 -10.75 20.91 -15.80
N ASN A 151 -11.05 21.89 -16.66
CA ASN A 151 -10.30 23.14 -16.68
C ASN A 151 -10.89 24.11 -15.66
N PHE A 152 -10.09 24.53 -14.69
CA PHE A 152 -10.52 25.51 -13.69
C PHE A 152 -9.39 26.47 -13.33
N ASP A 153 -9.76 27.61 -12.74
CA ASP A 153 -8.81 28.60 -12.24
C ASP A 153 -8.32 28.19 -10.85
N ILE A 154 -7.06 27.78 -10.74
CA ILE A 154 -6.44 27.35 -9.49
C ILE A 154 -6.39 28.49 -8.46
N ASN A 155 -6.25 29.75 -8.90
CA ASN A 155 -6.24 30.90 -8.01
C ASN A 155 -7.60 31.08 -7.31
N ALA A 156 -8.71 30.80 -8.02
CA ALA A 156 -10.05 30.84 -7.42
C ALA A 156 -10.22 29.73 -6.36
N ILE A 157 -9.71 28.53 -6.64
CA ILE A 157 -9.77 27.42 -5.68
C ILE A 157 -8.93 27.71 -4.42
N ILE A 158 -7.71 28.21 -4.57
CA ILE A 158 -6.86 28.60 -3.45
C ILE A 158 -7.54 29.67 -2.57
N LYS A 159 -8.16 30.68 -3.19
CA LYS A 159 -8.89 31.73 -2.47
C LYS A 159 -10.06 31.15 -1.68
N SER A 160 -10.93 30.36 -2.33
CA SER A 160 -12.08 29.75 -1.66
C SER A 160 -11.69 28.79 -0.54
N THR A 161 -10.59 28.04 -0.72
CA THR A 161 -10.06 27.16 0.34
C THR A 161 -9.54 28.00 1.52
N ALA A 162 -8.78 29.05 1.27
CA ALA A 162 -8.30 29.94 2.33
C ALA A 162 -9.44 30.60 3.12
N GLU A 163 -10.52 30.99 2.47
CA GLU A 163 -11.73 31.57 3.11
C GLU A 163 -12.34 30.58 4.13
N THR A 164 -12.30 29.27 3.86
CA THR A 164 -12.83 28.26 4.82
C THR A 164 -12.06 28.24 6.13
N PHE A 165 -10.79 28.67 6.14
CA PHE A 165 -9.94 28.70 7.33
C PHE A 165 -10.00 30.06 8.08
N GLU A 166 -10.70 31.08 7.56
CA GLU A 166 -10.75 32.42 8.17
C GLU A 166 -11.20 32.38 9.63
N GLY A 167 -12.24 31.61 9.95
CA GLY A 167 -12.73 31.45 11.32
C GLY A 167 -11.68 30.87 12.27
N THR A 168 -11.04 29.75 11.83
CA THR A 168 -9.99 29.09 12.61
C THR A 168 -8.75 29.98 12.79
N CYS A 169 -8.40 30.72 11.76
CA CYS A 169 -7.26 31.63 11.81
C CYS A 169 -7.51 32.80 12.77
N ARG A 170 -8.73 33.35 12.74
CA ARG A 170 -9.14 34.41 13.68
C ARG A 170 -9.07 33.93 15.13
N ASP A 171 -9.60 32.75 15.43
CA ASP A 171 -9.59 32.18 16.78
C ASP A 171 -8.17 31.91 17.30
N LYS A 172 -7.28 31.49 16.39
CA LYS A 172 -5.88 31.18 16.71
C LYS A 172 -4.92 32.36 16.54
N ARG A 173 -5.41 33.54 16.10
CA ARG A 173 -4.63 34.74 15.80
C ARG A 173 -3.52 34.48 14.76
N ILE A 174 -3.86 33.74 13.71
CA ILE A 174 -2.97 33.44 12.58
C ILE A 174 -3.42 34.33 11.40
N SER A 175 -2.48 34.90 10.65
CA SER A 175 -2.73 35.61 9.39
C SER A 175 -2.36 34.70 8.21
N ILE A 176 -3.24 34.63 7.20
CA ILE A 176 -2.96 33.95 5.93
C ILE A 176 -2.73 35.04 4.89
N GLU A 177 -1.61 35.00 4.18
CA GLU A 177 -1.32 35.85 3.06
C GLU A 177 -1.23 35.00 1.79
N LEU A 178 -1.98 35.36 0.74
CA LEU A 178 -1.98 34.67 -0.53
C LEU A 178 -1.14 35.44 -1.55
N LEU A 179 -0.02 34.85 -1.95
CA LEU A 179 0.84 35.38 -3.02
C LEU A 179 0.54 34.59 -4.31
N LEU A 180 -0.35 35.14 -5.15
CA LEU A 180 -0.79 34.48 -6.38
C LEU A 180 -0.14 35.13 -7.61
N THR A 181 0.23 34.28 -8.58
CA THR A 181 0.81 34.71 -9.83
C THR A 181 -0.29 35.02 -10.84
N GLY A 182 -0.46 36.34 -11.21
CA GLY A 182 -1.48 36.78 -12.16
C GLY A 182 -2.90 36.82 -11.59
N GLN A 183 -3.87 37.16 -12.42
CA GLN A 183 -5.29 37.24 -12.03
C GLN A 183 -5.99 35.88 -12.12
N THR A 184 -5.69 35.12 -13.17
CA THR A 184 -6.26 33.78 -13.43
C THR A 184 -5.15 32.84 -13.89
N LEU A 185 -5.19 31.61 -13.41
CA LEU A 185 -4.28 30.52 -13.81
C LEU A 185 -5.07 29.24 -14.02
N PHE A 186 -5.35 28.90 -15.29
CA PHE A 186 -6.10 27.70 -15.62
C PHE A 186 -5.21 26.45 -15.56
N VAL A 187 -5.73 25.40 -14.93
CA VAL A 187 -5.11 24.07 -14.84
C VAL A 187 -6.12 23.01 -15.28
N TYR A 188 -5.62 21.92 -15.87
CA TYR A 188 -6.42 20.75 -16.24
C TYR A 188 -6.15 19.63 -15.24
N ALA A 189 -7.02 19.49 -14.25
CA ALA A 189 -6.86 18.55 -13.15
C ALA A 189 -8.23 18.13 -12.57
N ASP A 190 -8.23 17.22 -11.62
CA ASP A 190 -9.41 16.93 -10.79
C ASP A 190 -9.50 17.99 -9.68
N MET A 191 -10.50 18.87 -9.79
CA MET A 191 -10.69 19.98 -8.87
C MET A 191 -10.89 19.51 -7.41
N GLY A 192 -11.63 18.42 -7.20
CA GLY A 192 -11.88 17.88 -5.86
C GLY A 192 -10.61 17.35 -5.20
N GLN A 193 -9.73 16.70 -5.97
CA GLN A 193 -8.44 16.21 -5.47
C GLN A 193 -7.48 17.38 -5.15
N ILE A 194 -7.47 18.41 -5.98
CA ILE A 194 -6.67 19.61 -5.70
C ILE A 194 -7.16 20.32 -4.44
N GLN A 195 -8.48 20.47 -4.24
CA GLN A 195 -9.03 21.07 -3.01
C GLN A 195 -8.67 20.26 -1.76
N GLN A 196 -8.56 18.93 -1.87
CA GLN A 196 -8.20 18.06 -0.74
C GLN A 196 -6.72 18.20 -0.34
N VAL A 197 -5.85 18.56 -1.29
CA VAL A 197 -4.41 18.76 -1.03
C VAL A 197 -4.12 20.14 -0.44
N LEU A 198 -4.92 21.14 -0.78
CA LEU A 198 -4.84 22.53 -0.27
C LEU A 198 -5.36 22.63 1.17
#